data_cb1cdb422280375b9de44c02bef7ea7d
#
_entry.id   cb1cdb422280375b9de44c02bef7ea7d
#
_cell.length_a   1.000
_cell.length_b   1.000
_cell.length_c   1.000
_cell.angle_alpha   90.00
_cell.angle_beta   90.00
_cell.angle_gamma   90.00
#
_symmetry.space_group_name_H-M   'P 1'
#
loop_
_entity.id
_entity.type
_entity.pdbx_description
1 polymer ?
#
loop_
_entity_poly.entity_id
_entity_poly.type
_entity_poly.pdbx_seq_one_letter_code
_entity_poly.pdbx_strand_id
1 'polypeptide(L)'
;MCIRDRVSVNTAAVARPEVITEITRRFGSQVLVLSLDARRTEDPGCASGYEVTTHGGRRGTGIDTVAWCREASERGVGEILLNSIDADGTREGFDLEMIRDVRAVTRVPLIASGGAGEPEHFPPAVAAGADAVLAASLFHFGPDDMLARVKDALRQAGHTVR
;
A
#
# COMPACT_ATOMS: atom_id res chain seq x y z
N MET A 1 -17.69 -1.14 22.78
CA MET A 1 -16.41 -0.41 22.85
C MET A 1 -15.65 -0.76 21.58
N CYS A 2 -15.52 0.18 20.62
CA CYS A 2 -14.71 -0.07 19.43
C CYS A 2 -13.25 0.08 19.82
N ILE A 3 -12.52 -1.00 19.93
CA ILE A 3 -11.07 -1.00 20.10
C ILE A 3 -10.49 -0.77 18.72
N ARG A 4 -9.83 0.37 18.49
CA ARG A 4 -9.03 0.62 17.29
C ARG A 4 -7.63 0.14 17.57
N ASP A 5 -7.26 -0.95 16.96
CA ASP A 5 -5.97 -1.61 17.22
C ASP A 5 -4.82 -0.99 16.42
N ARG A 6 -5.14 -0.17 15.39
CA ARG A 6 -4.16 0.45 14.50
C ARG A 6 -4.53 1.89 14.14
N VAL A 7 -3.51 2.67 13.85
CA VAL A 7 -3.61 4.01 13.29
C VAL A 7 -2.80 4.10 12.01
N SER A 8 -3.27 4.85 11.03
CA SER A 8 -2.54 5.09 9.79
C SER A 8 -2.11 6.54 9.68
N VAL A 9 -0.92 6.76 9.12
CA VAL A 9 -0.35 8.08 8.88
C VAL A 9 0.16 8.18 7.44
N ASN A 10 0.02 9.35 6.83
CA ASN A 10 0.66 9.75 5.58
C ASN A 10 1.22 11.16 5.75
N THR A 11 0.42 12.19 5.54
CA THR A 11 0.83 13.60 5.56
C THR A 11 1.59 13.98 6.83
N ALA A 12 1.18 13.47 7.99
CA ALA A 12 1.86 13.74 9.26
C ALA A 12 3.27 13.14 9.30
N ALA A 13 3.45 11.94 8.76
CA ALA A 13 4.76 11.28 8.70
C ALA A 13 5.68 11.95 7.66
N VAL A 14 5.14 12.40 6.54
CA VAL A 14 5.90 13.18 5.54
C VAL A 14 6.36 14.51 6.12
N ALA A 15 5.49 15.21 6.85
CA ALA A 15 5.83 16.50 7.47
C ALA A 15 6.83 16.36 8.65
N ARG A 16 6.77 15.24 9.39
CA ARG A 16 7.61 14.98 10.56
C ARG A 16 7.85 13.48 10.70
N PRO A 17 8.89 12.94 10.08
CA PRO A 17 9.20 11.49 10.10
C PRO A 17 9.36 10.90 11.50
N GLU A 18 9.78 11.70 12.47
CA GLU A 18 9.95 11.30 13.88
C GLU A 18 8.65 10.76 14.50
N VAL A 19 7.49 11.16 13.99
CA VAL A 19 6.20 10.68 14.51
C VAL A 19 6.08 9.16 14.40
N ILE A 20 6.69 8.54 13.38
CA ILE A 20 6.75 7.08 13.23
C ILE A 20 7.44 6.47 14.46
N THR A 21 8.65 6.94 14.76
CA THR A 21 9.45 6.44 15.89
C THR A 21 8.80 6.72 17.24
N GLU A 22 8.17 7.88 17.41
CA GLU A 22 7.48 8.25 18.67
C GLU A 22 6.30 7.32 18.96
N ILE A 23 5.46 7.06 17.94
CA ILE A 23 4.31 6.16 18.08
C ILE A 23 4.78 4.73 18.35
N THR A 24 5.73 4.23 17.54
CA THR A 24 6.16 2.83 17.63
C THR A 24 6.90 2.51 18.92
N ARG A 25 7.69 3.44 19.45
CA ARG A 25 8.34 3.29 20.75
C ARG A 25 7.35 3.24 21.91
N ARG A 26 6.25 3.98 21.81
CA ARG A 26 5.25 4.07 22.88
C ARG A 26 4.24 2.93 22.85
N PHE A 27 3.83 2.49 21.68
CA PHE A 27 2.69 1.58 21.51
C PHE A 27 3.05 0.27 20.77
N GLY A 28 4.27 0.14 20.27
CA GLY A 28 4.71 -0.98 19.45
C GLY A 28 4.50 -0.75 17.94
N SER A 29 5.34 -1.37 17.13
CA SER A 29 5.28 -1.23 15.66
C SER A 29 3.93 -1.68 15.08
N GLN A 30 3.33 -2.71 15.64
CA GLN A 30 2.08 -3.31 15.15
C GLN A 30 0.87 -2.36 15.14
N VAL A 31 0.92 -1.23 15.84
CA VAL A 31 -0.18 -0.26 15.85
C VAL A 31 -0.12 0.74 14.71
N LEU A 32 1.02 0.87 14.03
CA LEU A 32 1.25 1.93 13.05
C LEU A 32 1.29 1.40 11.63
N VAL A 33 0.40 1.92 10.78
CA VAL A 33 0.38 1.71 9.35
C VAL A 33 0.84 2.98 8.65
N LEU A 34 1.84 2.90 7.78
CA LEU A 34 2.15 3.96 6.83
C LEU A 34 1.17 3.83 5.65
N SER A 35 0.19 4.73 5.57
CA SER A 35 -0.72 4.78 4.42
C SER A 35 -0.10 5.70 3.37
N LEU A 36 0.47 5.11 2.34
CA LEU A 36 1.30 5.79 1.35
C LEU A 36 0.55 5.92 0.03
N ASP A 37 0.27 7.16 -0.38
CA ASP A 37 -0.20 7.47 -1.73
C ASP A 37 1.01 7.79 -2.61
N ALA A 38 1.20 7.04 -3.68
CA ALA A 38 2.31 7.19 -4.62
C ALA A 38 1.80 7.35 -6.05
N ARG A 39 2.50 8.15 -6.84
CA ARG A 39 2.24 8.31 -8.27
C ARG A 39 3.54 8.27 -9.06
N ARG A 40 3.43 7.95 -10.35
CA ARG A 40 4.55 8.02 -11.28
C ARG A 40 5.00 9.47 -11.47
N THR A 41 6.31 9.66 -11.63
CA THR A 41 6.89 10.98 -11.82
C THR A 41 8.15 10.90 -12.68
N GLU A 42 8.42 12.00 -13.42
CA GLU A 42 9.67 12.19 -14.14
C GLU A 42 10.65 13.09 -13.36
N ASP A 43 10.33 13.41 -12.10
CA ASP A 43 11.20 14.22 -11.25
C ASP A 43 12.53 13.47 -11.02
N PRO A 44 13.69 14.04 -11.40
CA PRO A 44 14.99 13.41 -11.22
C PRO A 44 15.35 13.18 -9.74
N GLY A 45 14.67 13.84 -8.80
CA GLY A 45 14.79 13.58 -7.37
C GLY A 45 14.17 12.25 -6.93
N CYS A 46 13.31 11.65 -7.74
CA CYS A 46 12.63 10.39 -7.48
C CYS A 46 13.22 9.28 -8.34
N ALA A 47 14.34 8.71 -7.91
CA ALA A 47 15.10 7.72 -8.68
C ALA A 47 14.32 6.43 -8.99
N SER A 48 13.29 6.09 -8.18
CA SER A 48 12.40 4.96 -8.45
C SER A 48 11.36 5.24 -9.53
N GLY A 49 11.21 6.46 -9.99
CA GLY A 49 10.13 6.88 -10.90
C GLY A 49 8.78 7.06 -10.21
N TYR A 50 8.75 7.03 -8.87
CA TYR A 50 7.55 7.23 -8.07
C TYR A 50 7.77 8.29 -7.01
N GLU A 51 6.83 9.23 -6.85
CA GLU A 51 6.85 10.20 -5.76
C GLU A 51 5.73 9.93 -4.75
N VAL A 52 6.05 10.20 -3.49
CA VAL A 52 5.07 10.25 -2.40
C VAL A 52 4.15 11.44 -2.60
N THR A 53 2.85 11.22 -2.43
CA THR A 53 1.87 12.29 -2.45
C THR A 53 1.15 12.43 -1.12
N THR A 54 0.61 13.60 -0.88
CA THR A 54 -0.16 13.94 0.32
C THR A 54 -1.54 14.49 -0.05
N HIS A 55 -2.39 14.69 0.96
CA HIS A 55 -3.74 15.23 0.79
C HIS A 55 -4.60 14.44 -0.21
N GLY A 56 -4.53 13.09 -0.14
CA GLY A 56 -5.27 12.20 -1.04
C GLY A 56 -4.79 12.29 -2.49
N GLY A 57 -3.50 12.20 -2.71
CA GLY A 57 -2.89 12.21 -4.04
C GLY A 57 -2.74 13.60 -4.70
N ARG A 58 -3.25 14.66 -4.04
CA ARG A 58 -3.35 15.99 -4.67
C ARG A 58 -2.06 16.79 -4.70
N ARG A 59 -1.11 16.51 -3.80
CA ARG A 59 0.15 17.26 -3.68
C ARG A 59 1.32 16.31 -3.75
N GLY A 60 2.16 16.49 -4.76
CA GLY A 60 3.47 15.86 -4.83
C GLY A 60 4.40 16.44 -3.76
N THR A 61 5.34 15.64 -3.30
CA THR A 61 6.30 16.02 -2.26
C THR A 61 7.73 16.05 -2.74
N GLY A 62 8.02 15.51 -3.94
CA GLY A 62 9.38 15.29 -4.44
C GLY A 62 10.15 14.22 -3.66
N ILE A 63 9.49 13.47 -2.78
CA ILE A 63 10.10 12.38 -2.01
C ILE A 63 9.95 11.08 -2.80
N ASP A 64 11.07 10.39 -3.05
CA ASP A 64 11.09 9.09 -3.70
C ASP A 64 10.36 8.03 -2.85
N THR A 65 9.38 7.36 -3.44
CA THR A 65 8.51 6.41 -2.75
C THR A 65 9.29 5.21 -2.17
N VAL A 66 10.24 4.65 -2.94
CA VAL A 66 11.00 3.48 -2.51
C VAL A 66 11.96 3.84 -1.38
N ALA A 67 12.63 5.00 -1.49
CA ALA A 67 13.50 5.51 -0.44
C ALA A 67 12.70 5.79 0.85
N TRP A 68 11.51 6.37 0.73
CA TRP A 68 10.63 6.64 1.87
C TRP A 68 10.14 5.37 2.55
N CYS A 69 9.76 4.33 1.80
CA CYS A 69 9.38 3.04 2.37
C CYS A 69 10.52 2.40 3.17
N ARG A 70 11.76 2.51 2.68
CA ARG A 70 12.95 2.05 3.40
C ARG A 70 13.13 2.81 4.72
N GLU A 71 13.12 4.14 4.65
CA GLU A 71 13.27 5.01 5.83
C GLU A 71 12.18 4.74 6.88
N ALA A 72 10.92 4.65 6.46
CA ALA A 72 9.81 4.36 7.37
C ALA A 72 9.96 2.99 8.04
N SER A 73 10.46 1.99 7.30
CA SER A 73 10.74 0.66 7.85
C SER A 73 11.85 0.69 8.89
N GLU A 74 12.93 1.43 8.64
CA GLU A 74 14.03 1.66 9.59
C GLU A 74 13.58 2.42 10.84
N ARG A 75 12.61 3.33 10.71
CA ARG A 75 11.98 4.05 11.83
C ARG A 75 11.01 3.20 12.64
N GLY A 76 10.70 1.98 12.16
CA GLY A 76 9.94 0.97 12.89
C GLY A 76 8.44 0.93 12.57
N VAL A 77 7.99 1.42 11.40
CA VAL A 77 6.60 1.22 10.97
C VAL A 77 6.25 -0.27 10.97
N GLY A 78 5.03 -0.59 11.38
CA GLY A 78 4.59 -1.99 11.47
C GLY A 78 4.01 -2.56 10.19
N GLU A 79 3.50 -1.71 9.29
CA GLU A 79 2.83 -2.11 8.06
C GLU A 79 2.81 -0.95 7.05
N ILE A 80 2.88 -1.25 5.78
CA ILE A 80 2.77 -0.26 4.70
C ILE A 80 1.52 -0.58 3.88
N LEU A 81 0.60 0.39 3.76
CA LEU A 81 -0.48 0.40 2.79
C LEU A 81 -0.03 1.26 1.61
N LEU A 82 0.32 0.62 0.51
CA LEU A 82 0.79 1.25 -0.72
C LEU A 82 -0.37 1.43 -1.69
N ASN A 83 -0.75 2.66 -1.96
CA ASN A 83 -1.80 3.01 -2.89
C ASN A 83 -1.22 3.68 -4.14
N SER A 84 -1.42 3.07 -5.31
CA SER A 84 -1.08 3.67 -6.60
C SER A 84 -2.18 4.65 -7.02
N ILE A 85 -1.87 5.94 -7.01
CA ILE A 85 -2.82 6.99 -7.44
C ILE A 85 -3.13 6.88 -8.93
N ASP A 86 -2.14 6.49 -9.75
CA ASP A 86 -2.34 6.35 -11.19
C ASP A 86 -3.21 5.14 -11.56
N ALA A 87 -3.11 4.05 -10.79
CA ALA A 87 -3.93 2.87 -11.00
C ALA A 87 -5.33 3.00 -10.35
N ASP A 88 -5.47 3.81 -9.30
CA ASP A 88 -6.72 3.93 -8.55
C ASP A 88 -7.87 4.40 -9.44
N GLY A 89 -8.98 3.65 -9.41
CA GLY A 89 -10.17 3.91 -10.22
C GLY A 89 -10.10 3.41 -11.67
N THR A 90 -8.93 3.01 -12.19
CA THR A 90 -8.79 2.53 -13.59
C THR A 90 -9.45 1.18 -13.82
N ARG A 91 -9.45 0.30 -12.82
CA ARG A 91 -9.88 -1.10 -12.90
C ARG A 91 -9.05 -1.97 -13.84
N GLU A 92 -7.81 -1.57 -14.16
CA GLU A 92 -6.90 -2.25 -15.09
C GLU A 92 -5.87 -3.15 -14.38
N GLY A 93 -5.94 -3.25 -13.07
CA GLY A 93 -5.05 -4.03 -12.22
C GLY A 93 -4.16 -3.16 -11.33
N PHE A 94 -3.49 -3.82 -10.39
CA PHE A 94 -2.55 -3.17 -9.48
C PHE A 94 -1.25 -2.77 -10.19
N ASP A 95 -0.56 -1.74 -9.69
CA ASP A 95 0.79 -1.39 -10.16
C ASP A 95 1.81 -2.41 -9.63
N LEU A 96 2.02 -3.48 -10.42
CA LEU A 96 2.88 -4.60 -10.03
C LEU A 96 4.36 -4.22 -9.95
N GLU A 97 4.79 -3.24 -10.73
CA GLU A 97 6.17 -2.75 -10.72
C GLU A 97 6.45 -2.03 -9.42
N MET A 98 5.59 -1.07 -9.05
CA MET A 98 5.69 -0.34 -7.78
C MET A 98 5.68 -1.30 -6.57
N ILE A 99 4.82 -2.34 -6.60
CA ILE A 99 4.78 -3.36 -5.52
C ILE A 99 6.12 -4.08 -5.40
N ARG A 100 6.73 -4.52 -6.52
CA ARG A 100 8.03 -5.21 -6.51
C ARG A 100 9.15 -4.31 -5.98
N ASP A 101 9.18 -3.06 -6.42
CA ASP A 101 10.21 -2.10 -6.03
C ASP A 101 10.17 -1.78 -4.54
N VAL A 102 8.96 -1.57 -3.99
CA VAL A 102 8.77 -1.36 -2.56
C VAL A 102 9.10 -2.65 -1.78
N ARG A 103 8.66 -3.82 -2.26
CA ARG A 103 8.97 -5.10 -1.61
C ARG A 103 10.49 -5.37 -1.55
N ALA A 104 11.25 -4.95 -2.54
CA ALA A 104 12.70 -5.15 -2.58
C ALA A 104 13.42 -4.43 -1.42
N VAL A 105 12.85 -3.37 -0.87
CA VAL A 105 13.49 -2.53 0.17
C VAL A 105 12.87 -2.67 1.56
N THR A 106 11.74 -3.35 1.70
CA THR A 106 11.08 -3.52 3.00
C THR A 106 10.70 -4.97 3.27
N ARG A 107 10.64 -5.34 4.56
CA ARG A 107 10.18 -6.66 5.03
C ARG A 107 8.92 -6.58 5.89
N VAL A 108 8.43 -5.37 6.18
CA VAL A 108 7.16 -5.23 6.90
C VAL A 108 6.00 -5.68 6.03
N PRO A 109 4.86 -6.09 6.59
CA PRO A 109 3.66 -6.38 5.82
C PRO A 109 3.32 -5.26 4.83
N LEU A 110 3.11 -5.64 3.57
CA LEU A 110 2.79 -4.74 2.47
C LEU A 110 1.38 -5.00 1.96
N ILE A 111 0.52 -3.99 2.05
CA ILE A 111 -0.84 -4.02 1.51
C ILE A 111 -0.84 -3.23 0.21
N ALA A 112 -1.21 -3.86 -0.90
CA ALA A 112 -1.35 -3.18 -2.18
C ALA A 112 -2.79 -2.67 -2.38
N SER A 113 -2.92 -1.45 -2.89
CA SER A 113 -4.18 -0.77 -3.18
C SER A 113 -4.10 0.02 -4.49
N GLY A 114 -5.27 0.23 -5.11
CA GLY A 114 -5.41 0.97 -6.36
C GLY A 114 -5.37 0.08 -7.60
N GLY A 115 -6.43 0.14 -8.43
CA GLY A 115 -6.49 -0.49 -9.75
C GLY A 115 -7.28 -1.79 -9.86
N ALA A 116 -7.69 -2.43 -8.77
CA ALA A 116 -8.44 -3.69 -8.84
C ALA A 116 -9.78 -3.52 -9.55
N GLY A 117 -10.02 -4.30 -10.61
CA GLY A 117 -11.26 -4.29 -11.40
C GLY A 117 -11.93 -5.65 -11.51
N GLU A 118 -11.19 -6.73 -11.34
CA GLU A 118 -11.68 -8.12 -11.44
C GLU A 118 -10.86 -9.07 -10.55
N PRO A 119 -11.37 -10.26 -10.23
CA PRO A 119 -10.69 -11.23 -9.36
C PRO A 119 -9.29 -11.63 -9.83
N GLU A 120 -9.08 -11.68 -11.12
CA GLU A 120 -7.83 -12.07 -11.78
C GLU A 120 -6.67 -11.09 -11.55
N HIS A 121 -6.97 -9.85 -11.11
CA HIS A 121 -5.96 -8.85 -10.76
C HIS A 121 -5.24 -9.13 -9.42
N PHE A 122 -5.86 -9.91 -8.53
CA PHE A 122 -5.33 -10.11 -7.17
C PHE A 122 -4.13 -11.06 -7.10
N PRO A 123 -4.13 -12.24 -7.78
CA PRO A 123 -2.99 -13.14 -7.73
C PRO A 123 -1.66 -12.51 -8.19
N PRO A 124 -1.60 -11.73 -9.29
CA PRO A 124 -0.38 -11.06 -9.69
C PRO A 124 0.17 -10.07 -8.65
N ALA A 125 -0.71 -9.37 -7.91
CA ALA A 125 -0.29 -8.43 -6.87
C ALA A 125 0.37 -9.16 -5.69
N VAL A 126 -0.19 -10.31 -5.27
CA VAL A 126 0.43 -11.16 -4.23
C VAL A 126 1.74 -11.75 -4.75
N ALA A 127 1.80 -12.23 -5.99
CA ALA A 127 3.03 -12.74 -6.60
C ALA A 127 4.11 -11.64 -6.74
N ALA A 128 3.72 -10.37 -6.91
CA ALA A 128 4.63 -9.23 -6.91
C ALA A 128 5.20 -8.89 -5.53
N GLY A 129 4.65 -9.46 -4.44
CA GLY A 129 5.16 -9.32 -3.09
C GLY A 129 4.23 -8.65 -2.08
N ALA A 130 2.97 -8.40 -2.43
CA ALA A 130 1.98 -7.95 -1.46
C ALA A 130 1.58 -9.08 -0.50
N ASP A 131 1.57 -8.79 0.79
CA ASP A 131 1.07 -9.72 1.83
C ASP A 131 -0.45 -9.65 1.98
N ALA A 132 -1.04 -8.51 1.59
CA ALA A 132 -2.47 -8.31 1.53
C ALA A 132 -2.83 -7.39 0.36
N VAL A 133 -4.09 -7.44 -0.07
CA VAL A 133 -4.62 -6.64 -1.17
C VAL A 133 -5.92 -5.98 -0.76
N LEU A 134 -6.11 -4.72 -1.15
CA LEU A 134 -7.26 -3.91 -0.81
C LEU A 134 -7.94 -3.42 -2.09
N ALA A 135 -9.25 -3.52 -2.12
CA ALA A 135 -10.08 -2.90 -3.14
C ALA A 135 -11.35 -2.31 -2.50
N ALA A 136 -11.84 -1.22 -3.05
CA ALA A 136 -13.05 -0.57 -2.58
C ALA A 136 -14.21 -0.76 -3.56
N SER A 137 -14.16 -0.13 -4.73
CA SER A 137 -15.24 -0.09 -5.69
C SER A 137 -15.68 -1.49 -6.18
N LEU A 138 -14.71 -2.40 -6.36
CA LEU A 138 -14.97 -3.77 -6.77
C LEU A 138 -15.92 -4.51 -5.80
N PHE A 139 -15.74 -4.32 -4.50
CA PHE A 139 -16.56 -4.98 -3.48
C PHE A 139 -17.85 -4.20 -3.17
N HIS A 140 -17.85 -2.86 -3.28
CA HIS A 140 -19.03 -2.05 -3.01
C HIS A 140 -20.07 -2.06 -4.14
N PHE A 141 -19.61 -2.15 -5.38
CA PHE A 141 -20.48 -2.06 -6.56
C PHE A 141 -20.50 -3.36 -7.38
N GLY A 142 -19.71 -4.35 -6.99
CA GLY A 142 -19.69 -5.68 -7.62
C GLY A 142 -20.83 -6.58 -7.10
N PRO A 143 -20.95 -7.80 -7.67
CA PRO A 143 -21.86 -8.82 -7.17
C PRO A 143 -21.58 -9.21 -5.71
N ASP A 144 -22.59 -9.68 -4.99
CA ASP A 144 -22.47 -10.09 -3.57
C ASP A 144 -21.44 -11.21 -3.34
N ASP A 145 -21.18 -12.03 -4.35
CA ASP A 145 -20.20 -13.13 -4.30
C ASP A 145 -18.77 -12.70 -4.68
N MET A 146 -18.53 -11.41 -4.97
CA MET A 146 -17.23 -10.93 -5.47
C MET A 146 -16.07 -11.27 -4.53
N LEU A 147 -16.26 -11.18 -3.22
CA LEU A 147 -15.23 -11.54 -2.25
C LEU A 147 -14.87 -13.04 -2.34
N ALA A 148 -15.86 -13.90 -2.55
CA ALA A 148 -15.64 -15.33 -2.73
C ALA A 148 -14.86 -15.61 -4.03
N ARG A 149 -15.23 -14.95 -5.13
CA ARG A 149 -14.52 -15.08 -6.42
C ARG A 149 -13.05 -14.66 -6.31
N VAL A 150 -12.76 -13.55 -5.65
CA VAL A 150 -11.37 -13.09 -5.42
C VAL A 150 -10.59 -14.13 -4.59
N LYS A 151 -11.20 -14.65 -3.53
CA LYS A 151 -10.57 -15.70 -2.71
C LYS A 151 -10.32 -16.98 -3.51
N ASP A 152 -11.23 -17.34 -4.40
CA ASP A 152 -11.07 -18.52 -5.26
C ASP A 152 -9.97 -18.32 -6.31
N ALA A 153 -9.88 -17.15 -6.93
CA ALA A 153 -8.79 -16.82 -7.84
C ALA A 153 -7.42 -16.92 -7.15
N LEU A 154 -7.31 -16.39 -5.93
CA LEU A 154 -6.09 -16.50 -5.12
C LEU A 154 -5.74 -17.97 -4.78
N ARG A 155 -6.73 -18.79 -4.37
CA ARG A 155 -6.51 -20.22 -4.08
C ARG A 155 -6.09 -21.00 -5.31
N GLN A 156 -6.71 -20.75 -6.47
CA GLN A 156 -6.34 -21.37 -7.75
C GLN A 156 -4.91 -21.03 -8.17
N ALA A 157 -4.43 -19.83 -7.84
CA ALA A 157 -3.04 -19.42 -8.03
C ALA A 157 -2.07 -19.95 -6.96
N GLY A 158 -2.54 -20.78 -6.01
CA GLY A 158 -1.72 -21.42 -4.98
C GLY A 158 -1.47 -20.57 -3.72
N HIS A 159 -2.17 -19.45 -3.57
CA HIS A 159 -2.03 -18.60 -2.39
C HIS A 159 -2.95 -19.07 -1.24
N THR A 160 -2.43 -18.99 -0.01
CA THR A 160 -3.24 -19.22 1.20
C THR A 160 -4.12 -18.02 1.48
N VAL A 161 -5.43 -18.25 1.62
CA VAL A 161 -6.41 -17.18 1.82
C VAL A 161 -7.25 -17.48 3.06
N ARG A 162 -7.41 -16.51 3.92
CA ARG A 162 -8.29 -16.55 5.10
C ARG A 162 -9.76 -16.39 4.74
#